data_d65bc7054dd6e5b8835979755b22683d
#
_entry.id   d65bc7054dd6e5b8835979755b22683d
#
_cell.length_a   1.000
_cell.length_b   1.000
_cell.length_c   1.000
_cell.angle_alpha   90.00
_cell.angle_beta   90.00
_cell.angle_gamma   90.00
#
_symmetry.space_group_name_H-M   'P 1'
#
loop_
_entity.id
_entity.type
_entity.pdbx_description
1 polymer ?
#
loop_
_entity_poly.entity_id
_entity_poly.type
_entity_poly.pdbx_seq_one_letter_code
_entity_poly.pdbx_strand_id
1 'polypeptide(L)'
;RTTFLNFYRDTDINSFVIYLEDNAQLESIRKEVLKTLKDHRLIIRSNSELKHQVLEIFDKTFAITYSLEIIAMLVADLGLFNTLISLILERKREIGILRFIGAFPGQVKRMVLIEAGILGLIGSAMGFVAGVVVSYILIFVINKQSFGWTIQVHFPILFILIMVILFWGISLLSGLYPARLAA
;
A
#
# COMPACT_ATOMS: atom_id res chain seq x y z
N ARG A 1 35.39 22.38 2.47
CA ARG A 1 35.66 23.00 1.16
C ARG A 1 37.11 22.79 0.72
N THR A 2 38.10 23.02 1.56
CA THR A 2 39.54 22.83 1.27
C THR A 2 39.88 21.41 0.85
N THR A 3 39.33 20.38 1.49
CA THR A 3 39.58 18.99 1.19
C THR A 3 39.03 18.59 -0.19
N PHE A 4 37.84 19.08 -0.55
CA PHE A 4 37.23 18.83 -1.86
C PHE A 4 38.02 19.47 -2.99
N LEU A 5 38.41 20.72 -2.84
CA LEU A 5 39.22 21.45 -3.84
C LEU A 5 40.61 20.81 -4.07
N ASN A 6 41.20 20.23 -3.03
CA ASN A 6 42.48 19.53 -3.14
C ASN A 6 42.39 18.22 -3.95
N PHE A 7 41.25 17.51 -3.87
CA PHE A 7 41.06 16.26 -4.56
C PHE A 7 40.49 16.41 -5.97
N TYR A 8 39.50 17.29 -6.16
CA TYR A 8 38.73 17.39 -7.42
C TYR A 8 39.12 18.59 -8.28
N ARG A 9 39.87 19.57 -7.75
CA ARG A 9 40.27 20.82 -8.43
C ARG A 9 39.10 21.55 -9.12
N ASP A 10 37.88 21.26 -8.72
CA ASP A 10 36.66 21.82 -9.28
C ASP A 10 36.28 23.06 -8.46
N THR A 11 36.29 24.21 -9.11
CA THR A 11 35.93 25.52 -8.51
C THR A 11 34.53 25.94 -8.90
N ASP A 12 33.88 25.21 -9.81
CA ASP A 12 32.58 25.59 -10.35
C ASP A 12 31.48 25.37 -9.32
N ILE A 13 30.54 26.29 -9.28
CA ILE A 13 29.37 26.22 -8.40
C ILE A 13 28.21 25.67 -9.22
N ASN A 14 27.85 24.41 -8.96
CA ASN A 14 26.77 23.73 -9.67
C ASN A 14 25.38 24.06 -9.10
N SER A 15 25.29 24.44 -7.83
CA SER A 15 24.03 24.81 -7.18
C SER A 15 24.26 25.73 -5.97
N PHE A 16 23.31 26.61 -5.72
CA PHE A 16 23.27 27.43 -4.51
C PHE A 16 21.81 27.54 -4.02
N VAL A 17 21.67 27.77 -2.73
CA VAL A 17 20.36 27.91 -2.08
C VAL A 17 20.27 29.30 -1.48
N ILE A 18 19.18 30.00 -1.74
CA ILE A 18 18.88 31.31 -1.15
C ILE A 18 17.75 31.08 -0.14
N TYR A 19 18.02 31.41 1.13
CA TYR A 19 17.01 31.37 2.19
C TYR A 19 16.31 32.73 2.24
N LEU A 20 14.98 32.68 2.18
CA LEU A 20 14.13 33.88 2.24
C LEU A 20 13.43 33.91 3.60
N GLU A 21 13.37 35.07 4.22
CA GLU A 21 12.63 35.30 5.48
C GLU A 21 11.12 35.36 5.20
N ASP A 22 10.72 35.84 4.01
CA ASP A 22 9.31 35.95 3.62
C ASP A 22 9.09 35.39 2.22
N ASN A 23 8.07 34.54 2.07
CA ASN A 23 7.65 33.98 0.78
C ASN A 23 7.13 35.03 -0.23
N ALA A 24 6.69 36.19 0.26
CA ALA A 24 6.23 37.28 -0.59
C ALA A 24 7.33 37.86 -1.50
N GLN A 25 8.61 37.64 -1.16
CA GLN A 25 9.76 38.12 -1.91
C GLN A 25 10.25 37.16 -3.01
N LEU A 26 9.67 35.98 -3.12
CA LEU A 26 10.12 34.89 -4.00
C LEU A 26 10.16 35.34 -5.48
N GLU A 27 9.11 35.97 -5.97
CA GLU A 27 9.01 36.39 -7.38
C GLU A 27 9.93 37.59 -7.71
N SER A 28 10.14 38.50 -6.76
CA SER A 28 11.05 39.63 -6.94
C SER A 28 12.50 39.16 -7.01
N ILE A 29 12.90 38.28 -6.10
CA ILE A 29 14.26 37.71 -6.06
C ILE A 29 14.51 36.80 -7.26
N ARG A 30 13.52 36.00 -7.69
CA ARG A 30 13.61 35.20 -8.92
C ARG A 30 13.92 36.05 -10.13
N LYS A 31 13.21 37.17 -10.29
CA LYS A 31 13.45 38.12 -11.39
C LYS A 31 14.82 38.77 -11.30
N GLU A 32 15.27 39.11 -10.12
CA GLU A 32 16.57 39.75 -9.89
C GLU A 32 17.73 38.80 -10.22
N VAL A 33 17.65 37.55 -9.74
CA VAL A 33 18.63 36.49 -10.04
C VAL A 33 18.68 36.21 -11.55
N LEU A 34 17.53 36.08 -12.23
CA LEU A 34 17.48 35.90 -13.68
C LEU A 34 18.05 37.10 -14.46
N LYS A 35 17.89 38.31 -13.93
CA LYS A 35 18.42 39.53 -14.55
C LYS A 35 19.94 39.62 -14.37
N THR A 36 20.45 39.23 -13.22
CA THR A 36 21.87 39.32 -12.86
C THR A 36 22.70 38.24 -13.55
N LEU A 37 22.13 37.03 -13.71
CA LEU A 37 22.83 35.86 -14.27
C LEU A 37 22.30 35.47 -15.65
N LYS A 38 22.02 36.47 -16.50
CA LYS A 38 21.43 36.26 -17.86
C LYS A 38 22.25 35.36 -18.78
N ASP A 39 23.56 35.30 -18.62
CA ASP A 39 24.46 34.52 -19.47
C ASP A 39 24.60 33.05 -19.03
N HIS A 40 23.94 32.65 -17.95
CA HIS A 40 24.02 31.30 -17.42
C HIS A 40 22.65 30.60 -17.54
N ARG A 41 22.66 29.31 -17.92
CA ARG A 41 21.45 28.49 -17.90
C ARG A 41 21.11 28.10 -16.46
N LEU A 42 20.24 28.87 -15.84
CA LEU A 42 19.80 28.66 -14.47
C LEU A 42 18.42 28.01 -14.43
N ILE A 43 18.28 27.01 -13.58
CA ILE A 43 17.01 26.45 -13.20
C ILE A 43 16.72 26.89 -11.78
N ILE A 44 15.82 27.86 -11.61
CA ILE A 44 15.39 28.36 -10.31
C ILE A 44 14.12 27.63 -9.93
N ARG A 45 14.17 26.90 -8.81
CA ARG A 45 13.02 26.19 -8.25
C ARG A 45 12.80 26.61 -6.81
N SER A 46 11.57 26.87 -6.46
CA SER A 46 11.18 27.04 -5.06
C SER A 46 11.19 25.68 -4.34
N ASN A 47 11.52 25.67 -3.05
CA ASN A 47 11.44 24.47 -2.23
C ASN A 47 10.01 23.91 -2.16
N SER A 48 9.00 24.80 -2.19
CA SER A 48 7.60 24.39 -2.25
C SER A 48 7.24 23.72 -3.59
N GLU A 49 7.72 24.24 -4.73
CA GLU A 49 7.53 23.62 -6.05
C GLU A 49 8.20 22.24 -6.12
N LEU A 50 9.43 22.13 -5.63
CA LEU A 50 10.12 20.84 -5.54
C LEU A 50 9.37 19.84 -4.66
N LYS A 51 8.91 20.28 -3.48
CA LYS A 51 8.13 19.45 -2.59
C LYS A 51 6.83 18.97 -3.26
N HIS A 52 6.11 19.86 -3.94
CA HIS A 52 4.89 19.50 -4.67
C HIS A 52 5.17 18.50 -5.80
N GLN A 53 6.20 18.71 -6.60
CA GLN A 53 6.57 17.78 -7.67
C GLN A 53 6.94 16.40 -7.13
N VAL A 54 7.72 16.36 -6.05
CA VAL A 54 8.10 15.10 -5.40
C VAL A 54 6.86 14.39 -4.86
N LEU A 55 5.98 15.11 -4.14
CA LEU A 55 4.75 14.54 -3.61
C LEU A 55 3.83 14.04 -4.74
N GLU A 56 3.69 14.77 -5.84
CA GLU A 56 2.88 14.34 -6.99
C GLU A 56 3.41 13.04 -7.62
N ILE A 57 4.75 12.88 -7.73
CA ILE A 57 5.35 11.63 -8.20
C ILE A 57 5.05 10.48 -7.23
N PHE A 58 5.17 10.73 -5.93
CA PHE A 58 4.82 9.75 -4.91
C PHE A 58 3.35 9.37 -4.99
N ASP A 59 2.44 10.34 -5.06
CA ASP A 59 0.99 10.10 -5.13
C ASP A 59 0.62 9.27 -6.38
N LYS A 60 1.23 9.55 -7.53
CA LYS A 60 1.04 8.75 -8.75
C LYS A 60 1.54 7.31 -8.58
N THR A 61 2.71 7.14 -7.97
CA THR A 61 3.29 5.81 -7.72
C THR A 61 2.42 5.02 -6.74
N PHE A 62 1.95 5.67 -5.66
CA PHE A 62 1.05 5.04 -4.71
C PHE A 62 -0.32 4.73 -5.31
N ALA A 63 -0.85 5.56 -6.21
CA ALA A 63 -2.10 5.29 -6.91
C ALA A 63 -2.03 3.98 -7.73
N ILE A 64 -0.91 3.69 -8.38
CA ILE A 64 -0.68 2.42 -9.08
C ILE A 64 -0.67 1.27 -8.07
N THR A 65 0.01 1.43 -6.94
CA THR A 65 0.08 0.41 -5.88
C THR A 65 -1.31 0.10 -5.32
N TYR A 66 -2.12 1.11 -5.01
CA TYR A 66 -3.51 0.93 -4.56
C TYR A 66 -4.38 0.24 -5.62
N SER A 67 -4.18 0.55 -6.89
CA SER A 67 -4.90 -0.13 -7.97
C SER A 67 -4.57 -1.62 -8.04
N LEU A 68 -3.30 -1.99 -7.88
CA LEU A 68 -2.87 -3.39 -7.80
C LEU A 68 -3.43 -4.08 -6.56
N GLU A 69 -3.47 -3.39 -5.41
CA GLU A 69 -4.04 -3.92 -4.18
C GLU A 69 -5.54 -4.23 -4.34
N ILE A 70 -6.30 -3.33 -4.96
CA ILE A 70 -7.74 -3.56 -5.24
C ILE A 70 -7.92 -4.78 -6.17
N ILE A 71 -7.11 -4.90 -7.22
CA ILE A 71 -7.19 -6.06 -8.13
C ILE A 71 -6.85 -7.35 -7.38
N ALA A 72 -5.78 -7.35 -6.59
CA ALA A 72 -5.39 -8.51 -5.78
C ALA A 72 -6.50 -8.92 -4.80
N MET A 73 -7.15 -7.94 -4.16
CA MET A 73 -8.29 -8.16 -3.28
C MET A 73 -9.45 -8.82 -4.02
N LEU A 74 -9.83 -8.32 -5.20
CA LEU A 74 -10.91 -8.90 -6.01
C LEU A 74 -10.59 -10.34 -6.43
N VAL A 75 -9.37 -10.63 -6.83
CA VAL A 75 -8.93 -11.98 -7.20
C VAL A 75 -8.97 -12.93 -5.99
N ALA A 76 -8.51 -12.48 -4.83
CA ALA A 76 -8.56 -13.25 -3.60
C ALA A 76 -10.01 -13.55 -3.18
N ASP A 77 -10.90 -12.57 -3.31
CA ASP A 77 -12.32 -12.70 -3.01
C ASP A 77 -13.00 -13.72 -3.91
N LEU A 78 -12.74 -13.68 -5.22
CA LEU A 78 -13.23 -14.68 -6.17
C LEU A 78 -12.71 -16.09 -5.85
N GLY A 79 -11.44 -16.20 -5.41
CA GLY A 79 -10.85 -17.46 -4.97
C GLY A 79 -11.56 -18.03 -3.73
N LEU A 80 -11.80 -17.20 -2.72
CA LEU A 80 -12.54 -17.57 -1.52
C LEU A 80 -13.98 -17.99 -1.84
N PHE A 81 -14.67 -17.22 -2.70
CA PHE A 81 -16.01 -17.52 -3.17
C PHE A 81 -16.08 -18.90 -3.85
N ASN A 82 -15.15 -19.18 -4.76
CA ASN A 82 -15.09 -20.47 -5.46
C ASN A 82 -14.81 -21.63 -4.49
N THR A 83 -13.92 -21.43 -3.53
CA THR A 83 -13.61 -22.41 -2.49
C THR A 83 -14.85 -22.73 -1.64
N LEU A 84 -15.59 -21.71 -1.21
CA LEU A 84 -16.81 -21.91 -0.43
C LEU A 84 -17.88 -22.64 -1.21
N ILE A 85 -18.08 -22.34 -2.50
CA ILE A 85 -19.02 -23.09 -3.35
C ILE A 85 -18.59 -24.55 -3.46
N SER A 86 -17.31 -24.83 -3.71
CA SER A 86 -16.80 -26.21 -3.79
C SER A 86 -17.04 -26.98 -2.50
N LEU A 87 -16.73 -26.38 -1.35
CA LEU A 87 -16.97 -26.99 -0.04
C LEU A 87 -18.46 -27.32 0.19
N ILE A 88 -19.37 -26.42 -0.21
CA ILE A 88 -20.82 -26.65 -0.09
C ILE A 88 -21.26 -27.80 -1.00
N LEU A 89 -20.77 -27.85 -2.23
CA LEU A 89 -21.10 -28.91 -3.18
C LEU A 89 -20.61 -30.27 -2.71
N GLU A 90 -19.40 -30.34 -2.16
CA GLU A 90 -18.84 -31.56 -1.57
C GLU A 90 -19.68 -32.07 -0.38
N ARG A 91 -20.15 -31.14 0.47
CA ARG A 91 -20.95 -31.47 1.67
C ARG A 91 -22.46 -31.41 1.46
N LYS A 92 -22.92 -31.32 0.21
CA LYS A 92 -24.36 -31.21 -0.12
C LYS A 92 -25.21 -32.31 0.52
N ARG A 93 -24.70 -33.54 0.56
CA ARG A 93 -25.41 -34.68 1.17
C ARG A 93 -25.51 -34.52 2.69
N GLU A 94 -24.46 -34.08 3.36
CA GLU A 94 -24.45 -33.85 4.82
C GLU A 94 -25.42 -32.72 5.18
N ILE A 95 -25.41 -31.62 4.42
CA ILE A 95 -26.33 -30.49 4.61
C ILE A 95 -27.78 -30.96 4.39
N GLY A 96 -28.02 -31.80 3.39
CA GLY A 96 -29.34 -32.39 3.14
C GLY A 96 -29.82 -33.27 4.31
N ILE A 97 -28.95 -34.09 4.89
CA ILE A 97 -29.26 -34.90 6.09
C ILE A 97 -29.58 -33.99 7.28
N LEU A 98 -28.78 -32.94 7.52
CA LEU A 98 -29.04 -31.99 8.60
C LEU A 98 -30.42 -31.35 8.47
N ARG A 99 -30.81 -30.96 7.26
CA ARG A 99 -32.13 -30.39 6.96
C ARG A 99 -33.25 -31.42 7.17
N PHE A 100 -33.00 -32.67 6.80
CA PHE A 100 -33.98 -33.75 6.99
C PHE A 100 -34.23 -34.02 8.47
N ILE A 101 -33.22 -33.91 9.35
CA ILE A 101 -33.33 -34.05 10.80
C ILE A 101 -33.97 -32.80 11.44
N GLY A 102 -34.21 -31.71 10.69
CA GLY A 102 -34.92 -30.54 11.17
C GLY A 102 -34.06 -29.30 11.39
N ALA A 103 -32.86 -29.26 10.85
CA ALA A 103 -32.03 -28.04 10.90
C ALA A 103 -32.70 -26.88 10.10
N PHE A 104 -32.81 -25.72 10.72
CA PHE A 104 -33.35 -24.52 10.06
C PHE A 104 -32.37 -23.96 9.01
N PRO A 105 -32.87 -23.40 7.89
CA PRO A 105 -32.04 -22.74 6.87
C PRO A 105 -31.07 -21.70 7.45
N GLY A 106 -31.50 -20.98 8.47
CA GLY A 106 -30.66 -19.99 9.17
C GLY A 106 -29.45 -20.59 9.89
N GLN A 107 -29.55 -21.82 10.37
CA GLN A 107 -28.43 -22.53 11.02
C GLN A 107 -27.37 -22.94 9.98
N VAL A 108 -27.80 -23.44 8.83
CA VAL A 108 -26.91 -23.79 7.71
C VAL A 108 -26.19 -22.54 7.20
N LYS A 109 -26.95 -21.45 6.98
CA LYS A 109 -26.38 -20.16 6.59
C LYS A 109 -25.32 -19.67 7.56
N ARG A 110 -25.61 -19.72 8.88
CA ARG A 110 -24.66 -19.30 9.92
C ARG A 110 -23.40 -20.17 9.93
N MET A 111 -23.55 -21.47 9.72
CA MET A 111 -22.41 -22.41 9.62
C MET A 111 -21.47 -22.02 8.48
N VAL A 112 -21.98 -21.78 7.28
CA VAL A 112 -21.18 -21.36 6.12
C VAL A 112 -20.52 -19.99 6.33
N LEU A 113 -21.23 -19.04 6.98
CA LEU A 113 -20.66 -17.72 7.29
C LEU A 113 -19.52 -17.81 8.32
N ILE A 114 -19.66 -18.68 9.34
CA ILE A 114 -18.58 -18.93 10.30
C ILE A 114 -17.37 -19.53 9.59
N GLU A 115 -17.58 -20.49 8.69
CA GLU A 115 -16.51 -21.12 7.91
C GLU A 115 -15.79 -20.07 7.03
N ALA A 116 -16.54 -19.21 6.34
CA ALA A 116 -15.99 -18.08 5.57
C ALA A 116 -15.17 -17.12 6.47
N GLY A 117 -15.70 -16.80 7.65
CA GLY A 117 -15.00 -15.94 8.62
C GLY A 117 -13.69 -16.53 9.14
N ILE A 118 -13.67 -17.83 9.43
CA ILE A 118 -12.48 -18.56 9.87
C ILE A 118 -11.42 -18.60 8.76
N LEU A 119 -11.84 -18.93 7.53
CA LEU A 119 -10.94 -18.92 6.36
C LEU A 119 -10.34 -17.54 6.11
N GLY A 120 -11.16 -16.49 6.23
CA GLY A 120 -10.70 -15.12 6.12
C GLY A 120 -9.68 -14.72 7.21
N LEU A 121 -9.88 -15.13 8.45
CA LEU A 121 -8.94 -14.89 9.55
C LEU A 121 -7.62 -15.63 9.34
N ILE A 122 -7.67 -16.91 8.98
CA ILE A 122 -6.47 -17.71 8.71
C ILE A 122 -5.70 -17.10 7.53
N GLY A 123 -6.40 -16.77 6.43
CA GLY A 123 -5.80 -16.13 5.27
C GLY A 123 -5.14 -14.79 5.62
N SER A 124 -5.80 -13.94 6.41
CA SER A 124 -5.25 -12.67 6.87
C SER A 124 -4.02 -12.86 7.76
N ALA A 125 -4.03 -13.84 8.65
CA ALA A 125 -2.88 -14.15 9.51
C ALA A 125 -1.67 -14.63 8.68
N MET A 126 -1.88 -15.55 7.74
CA MET A 126 -0.82 -16.02 6.83
C MET A 126 -0.30 -14.90 5.93
N GLY A 127 -1.18 -14.08 5.38
CA GLY A 127 -0.83 -12.92 4.58
C GLY A 127 -0.01 -11.90 5.36
N PHE A 128 -0.36 -11.64 6.62
CA PHE A 128 0.40 -10.76 7.50
C PHE A 128 1.81 -11.28 7.74
N VAL A 129 1.97 -12.56 8.07
CA VAL A 129 3.30 -13.17 8.27
C VAL A 129 4.14 -13.08 6.99
N ALA A 130 3.58 -13.44 5.85
CA ALA A 130 4.25 -13.33 4.55
C ALA A 130 4.63 -11.87 4.24
N GLY A 131 3.73 -10.92 4.49
CA GLY A 131 3.96 -9.49 4.29
C GLY A 131 5.11 -8.96 5.15
N VAL A 132 5.20 -9.35 6.42
CA VAL A 132 6.33 -8.98 7.31
C VAL A 132 7.65 -9.52 6.77
N VAL A 133 7.70 -10.78 6.32
CA VAL A 133 8.92 -11.38 5.75
C VAL A 133 9.35 -10.63 4.49
N VAL A 134 8.44 -10.36 3.56
CA VAL A 134 8.73 -9.61 2.33
C VAL A 134 9.18 -8.18 2.65
N SER A 135 8.52 -7.49 3.57
CA SER A 135 8.91 -6.15 4.01
C SER A 135 10.32 -6.12 4.59
N TYR A 136 10.66 -7.11 5.40
CA TYR A 136 12.01 -7.24 5.94
C TYR A 136 13.07 -7.36 4.84
N ILE A 137 12.83 -8.22 3.85
CA ILE A 137 13.74 -8.40 2.72
C ILE A 137 13.86 -7.09 1.91
N LEU A 138 12.75 -6.43 1.62
CA LEU A 138 12.73 -5.18 0.86
C LEU A 138 13.51 -4.07 1.57
N ILE A 139 13.32 -3.91 2.87
CA ILE A 139 13.93 -2.81 3.64
C ILE A 139 15.41 -3.08 3.92
N PHE A 140 15.76 -4.26 4.42
CA PHE A 140 17.10 -4.54 4.91
C PHE A 140 18.05 -5.13 3.87
N VAL A 141 17.53 -5.78 2.84
CA VAL A 141 18.36 -6.38 1.79
C VAL A 141 18.32 -5.49 0.55
N ILE A 142 17.18 -5.38 -0.11
CA ILE A 142 17.07 -4.74 -1.42
C ILE A 142 17.34 -3.24 -1.33
N ASN A 143 16.68 -2.53 -0.41
CA ASN A 143 16.85 -1.09 -0.29
C ASN A 143 18.29 -0.72 0.10
N LYS A 144 18.90 -1.47 1.02
CA LYS A 144 20.29 -1.24 1.44
C LYS A 144 21.28 -1.48 0.31
N GLN A 145 21.07 -2.53 -0.51
CA GLN A 145 21.93 -2.83 -1.64
C GLN A 145 21.77 -1.82 -2.79
N SER A 146 20.55 -1.34 -3.02
CA SER A 146 20.26 -0.45 -4.15
C SER A 146 20.60 1.02 -3.85
N PHE A 147 20.36 1.48 -2.64
CA PHE A 147 20.48 2.91 -2.28
C PHE A 147 21.56 3.21 -1.23
N GLY A 148 22.14 2.20 -0.59
CA GLY A 148 23.20 2.37 0.41
C GLY A 148 22.72 2.93 1.77
N TRP A 149 21.41 3.18 1.96
CA TRP A 149 20.80 3.67 3.19
C TRP A 149 19.59 2.84 3.59
N THR A 150 19.25 2.85 4.88
CA THR A 150 18.12 2.10 5.42
C THR A 150 16.94 3.03 5.70
N ILE A 151 15.73 2.59 5.34
CA ILE A 151 14.49 3.28 5.70
C ILE A 151 14.17 2.96 7.15
N GLN A 152 13.75 3.98 7.92
CA GLN A 152 13.26 3.77 9.29
C GLN A 152 11.96 2.99 9.25
N VAL A 153 11.93 1.85 9.96
CA VAL A 153 10.75 1.00 10.03
C VAL A 153 9.73 1.61 10.97
N HIS A 154 8.58 1.99 10.44
CA HIS A 154 7.43 2.41 11.23
C HIS A 154 6.30 1.41 10.99
N PHE A 155 5.80 0.81 12.08
CA PHE A 155 4.64 -0.09 11.98
C PHE A 155 3.35 0.72 12.23
N PRO A 156 2.54 0.96 11.19
CA PRO A 156 1.25 1.64 11.33
C PRO A 156 0.20 0.66 11.85
N ILE A 157 0.24 0.35 13.15
CA ILE A 157 -0.61 -0.68 13.79
C ILE A 157 -2.09 -0.44 13.50
N LEU A 158 -2.55 0.81 13.60
CA LEU A 158 -3.94 1.17 13.33
C LEU A 158 -4.35 0.84 11.89
N PHE A 159 -3.50 1.14 10.92
CA PHE A 159 -3.73 0.81 9.51
C PHE A 159 -3.82 -0.70 9.30
N ILE A 160 -2.91 -1.46 9.88
CA ILE A 160 -2.90 -2.93 9.81
C ILE A 160 -4.20 -3.51 10.38
N LEU A 161 -4.65 -3.02 11.55
CA LEU A 161 -5.90 -3.47 12.16
C LEU A 161 -7.12 -3.15 11.27
N ILE A 162 -7.17 -1.96 10.70
CA ILE A 162 -8.25 -1.56 9.76
C ILE A 162 -8.27 -2.51 8.56
N MET A 163 -7.12 -2.81 7.97
CA MET A 163 -7.02 -3.71 6.83
C MET A 163 -7.45 -5.14 7.18
N VAL A 164 -7.03 -5.68 8.32
CA VAL A 164 -7.46 -7.01 8.78
C VAL A 164 -8.98 -7.07 8.94
N ILE A 165 -9.59 -6.06 9.56
CA ILE A 165 -11.06 -5.98 9.74
C ILE A 165 -11.76 -5.87 8.39
N LEU A 166 -11.21 -5.08 7.48
CA LEU A 166 -11.75 -4.90 6.13
C LEU A 166 -11.72 -6.22 5.34
N PHE A 167 -10.59 -6.91 5.31
CA PHE A 167 -10.47 -8.21 4.64
C PHE A 167 -11.38 -9.27 5.25
N TRP A 168 -11.49 -9.30 6.57
CA TRP A 168 -12.41 -10.20 7.27
C TRP A 168 -13.88 -9.89 6.92
N GLY A 169 -14.25 -8.62 6.86
CA GLY A 169 -15.58 -8.18 6.44
C GLY A 169 -15.90 -8.59 5.00
N ILE A 170 -14.96 -8.42 4.07
CA ILE A 170 -15.11 -8.86 2.67
C ILE A 170 -15.27 -10.38 2.61
N SER A 171 -14.48 -11.14 3.36
CA SER A 171 -14.61 -12.60 3.45
C SER A 171 -16.00 -13.05 3.90
N LEU A 172 -16.59 -12.37 4.88
CA LEU A 172 -17.97 -12.61 5.30
C LEU A 172 -18.98 -12.29 4.21
N LEU A 173 -18.79 -11.19 3.49
CA LEU A 173 -19.66 -10.79 2.38
C LEU A 173 -19.62 -11.81 1.25
N SER A 174 -18.45 -12.30 0.88
CA SER A 174 -18.28 -13.37 -0.11
C SER A 174 -18.97 -14.66 0.28
N GLY A 175 -19.00 -14.96 1.59
CA GLY A 175 -19.73 -16.10 2.14
C GLY A 175 -21.25 -15.98 2.08
N LEU A 176 -21.82 -14.78 1.92
CA LEU A 176 -23.27 -14.58 1.98
C LEU A 176 -24.02 -15.28 0.86
N TYR A 177 -23.51 -15.23 -0.36
CA TYR A 177 -24.16 -15.86 -1.51
C TYR A 177 -24.10 -17.40 -1.44
N PRO A 178 -22.92 -18.04 -1.24
CA PRO A 178 -22.83 -19.47 -1.02
C PRO A 178 -23.67 -19.95 0.17
N ALA A 179 -23.70 -19.18 1.25
CA ALA A 179 -24.52 -19.48 2.42
C ALA A 179 -26.04 -19.49 2.12
N ARG A 180 -26.51 -18.62 1.22
CA ARG A 180 -27.91 -18.63 0.77
C ARG A 180 -28.21 -19.82 -0.15
N LEU A 181 -27.24 -20.23 -0.94
CA LEU A 181 -27.37 -21.38 -1.84
C LEU A 181 -27.44 -22.71 -1.07
N ALA A 182 -26.74 -22.79 0.07
CA ALA A 182 -26.72 -23.95 0.94
C ALA A 182 -27.97 -24.08 1.83
N ALA A 183 -28.67 -22.97 2.12
CA ALA A 183 -29.83 -22.91 3.00
C ALA A 183 -31.13 -23.22 2.30
#